data_b8c7688208fd4efbfbe3bdb4ee5fd7ed
#
_entry.id   b8c7688208fd4efbfbe3bdb4ee5fd7ed
#
_cell.length_a   1.000
_cell.length_b   1.000
_cell.length_c   1.000
_cell.angle_alpha   90.00
_cell.angle_beta   90.00
_cell.angle_gamma   90.00
#
_symmetry.space_group_name_H-M   'P 1'
#
loop_
_entity.id
_entity.type
_entity.pdbx_description
1 polymer ?
#
loop_
_entity_poly.entity_id
_entity_poly.type
_entity_poly.pdbx_seq_one_letter_code
_entity_poly.pdbx_strand_id
1 'polypeptide(L)'
;MNDERYLELLAEKYPTEQAVSREIINLTAILSLPKGTEHFMSDLHGEYEAFCHILNNCSGVIREKVDLLFGETLSDFDREEICTLIYYPVEKLELVRKEGKNNEEWYRATLGKLIDIARLLSSKYTRSKVRKAMPKEYAYILDELIHVQKDEDDNQVVYHRNILDTLLELDNADEFIEVLAGLIKRLAVDHLHIVGDIFDRGACADRIMDLLMQYHSLDIEWGNHDILWMGAAAGSKACIATVVRNNLKYNNTKILENSYGISLRNLALFAEKIYPNEEPMKAALKAISVMLFKLEGQVILRNPDYNMTDKLLLHKVNVEKQTVEIDGTEYAIKEEAFPTVNFDSGDIEDVYQLSEEEEQVMEGLRMAFVNSIRLRQHIDFLYQRGSMYRIFNGNLLYHGCVPLDESGNLEGVAFSKKRYHGREYLDYAERIARRAWSKDARQKDRDFMWYLWCGRKSPLSGRNIKTFERTYVLDENTWVEQSNPYYKFYHEEKVCNMILHEFGLYSESSHIINGHTPVRTSKGEHPVRANGKLLVIDGGFCKSYHKTTGIAGYTLIFNSHGIRIKSHQPFQSVYAALEENKDIESKSELVETEKERLMVRDTDSGKKIKEDIDGLKMLLQAYRNGDFEI
;
A
#
# COMPACT_ATOMS: atom_id res chain seq x y z
N MET A 1 -19.61 -37.21 9.35
CA MET A 1 -19.59 -37.01 7.88
C MET A 1 -18.54 -35.98 7.41
N ASN A 2 -18.37 -34.81 8.05
CA ASN A 2 -17.31 -33.85 7.68
C ASN A 2 -15.91 -34.32 8.13
N ASP A 3 -15.78 -34.93 9.29
CA ASP A 3 -14.49 -35.33 9.85
C ASP A 3 -13.89 -36.55 9.12
N GLU A 4 -14.69 -37.52 8.73
CA GLU A 4 -14.26 -38.71 8.00
C GLU A 4 -13.70 -38.35 6.61
N ARG A 5 -14.42 -37.52 5.85
CA ARG A 5 -13.94 -37.02 4.55
C ARG A 5 -12.69 -36.14 4.66
N TYR A 6 -12.57 -35.40 5.76
CA TYR A 6 -11.38 -34.60 6.02
C TYR A 6 -10.16 -35.50 6.28
N LEU A 7 -10.35 -36.57 7.05
CA LEU A 7 -9.28 -37.53 7.32
C LEU A 7 -8.90 -38.33 6.05
N GLU A 8 -9.87 -38.66 5.18
CA GLU A 8 -9.59 -39.28 3.86
C GLU A 8 -8.67 -38.38 3.01
N LEU A 9 -8.99 -37.08 2.89
CA LEU A 9 -8.16 -36.12 2.15
C LEU A 9 -6.74 -35.96 2.75
N LEU A 10 -6.64 -35.98 4.08
CA LEU A 10 -5.34 -35.96 4.75
C LEU A 10 -4.56 -37.26 4.50
N ALA A 11 -5.24 -38.42 4.48
CA ALA A 11 -4.63 -39.72 4.20
C ALA A 11 -4.05 -39.80 2.77
N GLU A 12 -4.73 -39.22 1.78
CA GLU A 12 -4.17 -39.10 0.42
C GLU A 12 -2.82 -38.36 0.39
N LYS A 13 -2.68 -37.30 1.20
CA LYS A 13 -1.47 -36.50 1.28
C LYS A 13 -0.38 -37.12 2.16
N TYR A 14 -0.78 -37.83 3.21
CA TYR A 14 0.09 -38.46 4.19
C TYR A 14 -0.28 -39.95 4.38
N PRO A 15 0.11 -40.82 3.41
CA PRO A 15 -0.43 -42.17 3.29
C PRO A 15 0.14 -43.17 4.29
N THR A 16 1.01 -42.77 5.22
CA THR A 16 1.60 -43.66 6.23
C THR A 16 1.74 -42.98 7.59
N GLU A 17 1.73 -43.77 8.69
CA GLU A 17 1.99 -43.26 10.02
C GLU A 17 3.30 -42.49 10.14
N GLN A 18 4.35 -42.96 9.44
CA GLN A 18 5.66 -42.30 9.42
C GLN A 18 5.58 -40.93 8.72
N ALA A 19 4.82 -40.81 7.62
CA ALA A 19 4.60 -39.54 6.92
C ALA A 19 3.87 -38.53 7.81
N VAL A 20 2.81 -38.96 8.50
CA VAL A 20 2.06 -38.15 9.45
C VAL A 20 2.94 -37.72 10.63
N SER A 21 3.65 -38.66 11.26
CA SER A 21 4.51 -38.39 12.42
C SER A 21 5.64 -37.40 12.06
N ARG A 22 6.28 -37.59 10.92
CA ARG A 22 7.31 -36.68 10.41
C ARG A 22 6.78 -35.25 10.22
N GLU A 23 5.57 -35.11 9.67
CA GLU A 23 4.99 -33.80 9.46
C GLU A 23 4.59 -33.14 10.78
N ILE A 24 4.02 -33.86 11.73
CA ILE A 24 3.74 -33.33 13.08
C ILE A 24 5.03 -32.81 13.73
N ILE A 25 6.13 -33.56 13.66
CA ILE A 25 7.44 -33.15 14.22
C ILE A 25 7.91 -31.87 13.55
N ASN A 26 7.84 -31.81 12.20
CA ASN A 26 8.23 -30.63 11.42
C ASN A 26 7.41 -29.39 11.79
N LEU A 27 6.08 -29.49 11.77
CA LEU A 27 5.18 -28.39 12.10
C LEU A 27 5.34 -27.93 13.56
N THR A 28 5.53 -28.87 14.51
CA THR A 28 5.78 -28.54 15.91
C THR A 28 7.09 -27.77 16.09
N ALA A 29 8.14 -28.14 15.37
CA ALA A 29 9.42 -27.43 15.38
C ALA A 29 9.28 -26.00 14.80
N ILE A 30 8.51 -25.84 13.71
CA ILE A 30 8.24 -24.53 13.11
C ILE A 30 7.56 -23.56 14.08
N LEU A 31 6.65 -24.02 14.93
CA LEU A 31 5.98 -23.19 15.95
C LEU A 31 6.97 -22.54 16.93
N SER A 32 8.17 -23.11 17.09
CA SER A 32 9.23 -22.61 17.97
C SER A 32 10.21 -21.66 17.30
N LEU A 33 10.02 -21.34 16.01
CA LEU A 33 10.83 -20.32 15.33
C LEU A 33 10.34 -18.92 15.68
N PRO A 34 11.22 -17.91 15.64
CA PRO A 34 10.81 -16.51 15.84
C PRO A 34 9.79 -16.06 14.80
N LYS A 35 8.87 -15.17 15.22
CA LYS A 35 7.97 -14.45 14.32
C LYS A 35 8.78 -13.72 13.23
N GLY A 36 8.32 -13.77 12.00
CA GLY A 36 8.86 -13.02 10.87
C GLY A 36 8.72 -11.50 11.05
N THR A 37 9.40 -10.76 10.20
CA THR A 37 9.39 -9.30 10.20
C THR A 37 8.34 -8.77 9.23
N GLU A 38 7.42 -7.95 9.71
CA GLU A 38 6.39 -7.25 8.93
C GLU A 38 6.74 -5.77 8.85
N HIS A 39 6.59 -5.19 7.66
CA HIS A 39 6.70 -3.76 7.42
C HIS A 39 5.35 -3.20 7.00
N PHE A 40 5.02 -2.02 7.51
CA PHE A 40 3.79 -1.31 7.20
C PHE A 40 4.14 0.09 6.70
N MET A 41 3.57 0.47 5.57
CA MET A 41 3.74 1.77 4.94
C MET A 41 2.40 2.25 4.40
N SER A 42 2.20 3.56 4.28
CA SER A 42 0.98 4.12 3.70
C SER A 42 1.26 5.41 2.94
N ASP A 43 0.26 5.88 2.18
CA ASP A 43 0.23 7.19 1.54
C ASP A 43 1.46 7.46 0.65
N LEU A 44 1.79 6.48 -0.21
CA LEU A 44 2.96 6.49 -1.10
C LEU A 44 2.84 7.55 -2.19
N HIS A 45 1.62 7.82 -2.66
CA HIS A 45 1.28 8.90 -3.57
C HIS A 45 2.24 9.07 -4.76
N GLY A 46 2.62 7.98 -5.42
CA GLY A 46 3.47 8.01 -6.61
C GLY A 46 4.92 8.44 -6.39
N GLU A 47 5.40 8.54 -5.14
CA GLU A 47 6.79 8.91 -4.80
C GLU A 47 7.72 7.69 -4.90
N TYR A 48 7.95 7.25 -6.13
CA TYR A 48 8.65 6.00 -6.43
C TYR A 48 10.08 5.94 -5.91
N GLU A 49 10.90 6.98 -6.07
CA GLU A 49 12.32 6.91 -5.73
C GLU A 49 12.54 6.72 -4.23
N ALA A 50 11.82 7.47 -3.39
CA ALA A 50 11.88 7.33 -1.94
C ALA A 50 11.37 5.95 -1.49
N PHE A 51 10.22 5.53 -2.02
CA PHE A 51 9.64 4.22 -1.72
C PHE A 51 10.57 3.07 -2.14
N CYS A 52 11.09 3.11 -3.35
CA CYS A 52 12.02 2.10 -3.87
C CYS A 52 13.29 1.99 -3.00
N HIS A 53 13.86 3.12 -2.58
CA HIS A 53 15.01 3.14 -1.69
C HIS A 53 14.70 2.50 -0.33
N ILE A 54 13.57 2.86 0.28
CA ILE A 54 13.13 2.29 1.58
C ILE A 54 12.85 0.78 1.48
N LEU A 55 12.32 0.31 0.37
CA LEU A 55 12.19 -1.14 0.12
C LEU A 55 13.56 -1.80 -0.02
N ASN A 56 14.47 -1.19 -0.78
CA ASN A 56 15.80 -1.73 -1.04
C ASN A 56 16.67 -1.81 0.22
N ASN A 57 16.59 -0.83 1.12
CA ASN A 57 17.31 -0.83 2.39
C ASN A 57 16.55 -1.58 3.51
N CYS A 58 15.35 -2.13 3.18
CA CYS A 58 14.44 -2.78 4.13
C CYS A 58 14.17 -1.89 5.36
N SER A 59 13.87 -0.61 5.12
CA SER A 59 13.67 0.40 6.16
C SER A 59 14.85 0.48 7.16
N GLY A 60 16.07 0.27 6.67
CA GLY A 60 17.30 0.31 7.46
C GLY A 60 17.61 -0.97 8.27
N VAL A 61 16.82 -2.05 8.11
CA VAL A 61 17.12 -3.35 8.74
C VAL A 61 18.43 -3.93 8.24
N ILE A 62 18.75 -3.77 6.94
CA ILE A 62 20.01 -4.25 6.37
C ILE A 62 21.19 -3.57 7.04
N ARG A 63 21.17 -2.24 7.20
CA ARG A 63 22.23 -1.49 7.88
C ARG A 63 22.45 -1.99 9.31
N GLU A 64 21.37 -2.24 10.07
CA GLU A 64 21.45 -2.80 11.42
C GLU A 64 22.14 -4.18 11.44
N LYS A 65 21.95 -5.01 10.41
CA LYS A 65 22.62 -6.31 10.31
C LYS A 65 24.06 -6.22 9.89
N VAL A 66 24.39 -5.28 9.00
CA VAL A 66 25.77 -4.97 8.62
C VAL A 66 26.56 -4.42 9.83
N ASP A 67 25.98 -3.50 10.58
CA ASP A 67 26.60 -2.95 11.79
C ASP A 67 26.78 -4.02 12.90
N LEU A 68 25.80 -4.93 13.05
CA LEU A 68 25.91 -6.04 14.00
C LEU A 68 27.06 -7.00 13.67
N LEU A 69 27.29 -7.30 12.38
CA LEU A 69 28.32 -8.24 11.95
C LEU A 69 29.72 -7.59 11.87
N PHE A 70 29.78 -6.36 11.42
CA PHE A 70 31.03 -5.74 11.00
C PHE A 70 31.36 -4.44 11.73
N GLY A 71 30.58 -4.04 12.72
CA GLY A 71 30.77 -2.78 13.44
C GLY A 71 32.15 -2.62 14.10
N GLU A 72 32.76 -3.73 14.52
CA GLU A 72 34.10 -3.74 15.14
C GLU A 72 35.26 -3.96 14.13
N THR A 73 34.96 -4.42 12.91
CA THR A 73 35.98 -4.86 11.94
C THR A 73 36.09 -4.00 10.70
N LEU A 74 35.04 -3.26 10.35
CA LEU A 74 35.00 -2.40 9.16
C LEU A 74 34.74 -0.95 9.52
N SER A 75 35.29 -0.04 8.72
CA SER A 75 34.98 1.40 8.83
C SER A 75 33.50 1.69 8.51
N ASP A 76 32.99 2.85 8.92
CA ASP A 76 31.64 3.31 8.56
C ASP A 76 31.47 3.35 7.04
N PHE A 77 32.48 3.87 6.33
CA PHE A 77 32.47 3.96 4.87
C PHE A 77 32.36 2.57 4.21
N ASP A 78 33.15 1.57 4.64
CA ASP A 78 33.08 0.22 4.07
C ASP A 78 31.73 -0.44 4.33
N ARG A 79 31.12 -0.18 5.48
CA ARG A 79 29.77 -0.69 5.82
C ARG A 79 28.68 -0.01 4.98
N GLU A 80 28.81 1.28 4.73
CA GLU A 80 27.93 2.03 3.82
C GLU A 80 28.04 1.54 2.39
N GLU A 81 29.24 1.25 1.92
CA GLU A 81 29.47 0.69 0.59
C GLU A 81 28.81 -0.68 0.41
N ILE A 82 28.93 -1.58 1.42
CA ILE A 82 28.24 -2.88 1.41
C ILE A 82 26.72 -2.68 1.39
N CYS A 83 26.20 -1.77 2.19
CA CYS A 83 24.76 -1.46 2.19
C CYS A 83 24.30 -0.98 0.82
N THR A 84 25.01 -0.02 0.21
CA THR A 84 24.69 0.50 -1.11
C THR A 84 24.74 -0.59 -2.19
N LEU A 85 25.71 -1.50 -2.11
CA LEU A 85 25.79 -2.66 -3.01
C LEU A 85 24.57 -3.59 -2.87
N ILE A 86 24.09 -3.83 -1.65
CA ILE A 86 22.88 -4.63 -1.43
C ILE A 86 21.63 -3.90 -1.94
N TYR A 87 21.55 -2.58 -1.76
CA TYR A 87 20.39 -1.77 -2.17
C TYR A 87 20.27 -1.70 -3.69
N TYR A 88 21.39 -1.46 -4.38
CA TYR A 88 21.50 -1.20 -5.82
C TYR A 88 22.64 -2.02 -6.45
N PRO A 89 22.53 -3.36 -6.50
CA PRO A 89 23.64 -4.20 -6.91
C PRO A 89 24.10 -3.93 -8.35
N VAL A 90 23.18 -3.79 -9.28
CA VAL A 90 23.50 -3.57 -10.71
C VAL A 90 24.27 -2.26 -10.91
N GLU A 91 23.70 -1.16 -10.40
CA GLU A 91 24.25 0.18 -10.56
C GLU A 91 25.58 0.34 -9.81
N LYS A 92 25.68 -0.26 -8.60
CA LYS A 92 26.93 -0.19 -7.81
C LYS A 92 28.05 -1.01 -8.43
N LEU A 93 27.76 -2.19 -8.99
CA LEU A 93 28.74 -2.99 -9.73
C LEU A 93 29.27 -2.24 -10.96
N GLU A 94 28.41 -1.51 -11.68
CA GLU A 94 28.86 -0.66 -12.79
C GLU A 94 29.86 0.43 -12.32
N LEU A 95 29.61 1.06 -11.18
CA LEU A 95 30.52 2.06 -10.59
C LEU A 95 31.86 1.42 -10.19
N VAL A 96 31.84 0.29 -9.48
CA VAL A 96 33.02 -0.45 -9.07
C VAL A 96 33.90 -0.83 -10.29
N ARG A 97 33.27 -1.26 -11.39
CA ARG A 97 34.00 -1.55 -12.66
C ARG A 97 34.61 -0.29 -13.28
N LYS A 98 33.89 0.82 -13.32
CA LYS A 98 34.40 2.10 -13.83
C LYS A 98 35.60 2.60 -13.02
N GLU A 99 35.63 2.33 -11.72
CA GLU A 99 36.72 2.67 -10.82
C GLU A 99 37.90 1.67 -10.87
N GLY A 100 37.74 0.56 -11.57
CA GLY A 100 38.75 -0.49 -11.68
C GLY A 100 39.02 -1.25 -10.38
N LYS A 101 38.08 -1.29 -9.48
CA LYS A 101 38.17 -1.95 -8.16
C LYS A 101 37.76 -3.42 -8.19
N ASN A 102 37.19 -3.92 -9.28
CA ASN A 102 36.61 -5.25 -9.44
C ASN A 102 37.68 -6.34 -9.70
N ASN A 103 38.68 -6.46 -8.82
CA ASN A 103 39.64 -7.54 -8.86
C ASN A 103 39.18 -8.78 -8.07
N GLU A 104 39.87 -9.91 -8.21
CA GLU A 104 39.53 -11.17 -7.53
C GLU A 104 39.45 -11.03 -6.01
N GLU A 105 40.35 -10.27 -5.39
CA GLU A 105 40.38 -10.06 -3.95
C GLU A 105 39.11 -9.31 -3.48
N TRP A 106 38.71 -8.26 -4.21
CA TRP A 106 37.51 -7.53 -3.95
C TRP A 106 36.25 -8.42 -4.04
N TYR A 107 36.14 -9.24 -5.10
CA TYR A 107 35.00 -10.16 -5.25
C TYR A 107 34.97 -11.18 -4.10
N ARG A 108 36.07 -11.82 -3.74
CA ARG A 108 36.11 -12.78 -2.64
C ARG A 108 35.68 -12.16 -1.31
N ALA A 109 36.23 -10.99 -0.98
CA ALA A 109 35.91 -10.26 0.22
C ALA A 109 34.43 -9.85 0.25
N THR A 110 33.89 -9.36 -0.86
CA THR A 110 32.51 -8.93 -1.00
C THR A 110 31.54 -10.11 -0.88
N LEU A 111 31.77 -11.19 -1.62
CA LEU A 111 30.95 -12.41 -1.55
C LEU A 111 30.93 -12.99 -0.14
N GLY A 112 32.09 -13.05 0.53
CA GLY A 112 32.18 -13.51 1.92
C GLY A 112 31.28 -12.71 2.86
N LYS A 113 31.33 -11.38 2.78
CA LYS A 113 30.51 -10.49 3.60
C LYS A 113 29.00 -10.68 3.31
N LEU A 114 28.60 -10.75 2.04
CA LEU A 114 27.19 -10.96 1.66
C LEU A 114 26.68 -12.32 2.13
N ILE A 115 27.50 -13.38 2.05
CA ILE A 115 27.16 -14.72 2.56
C ILE A 115 26.95 -14.67 4.08
N ASP A 116 27.79 -13.95 4.83
CA ASP A 116 27.65 -13.81 6.28
C ASP A 116 26.35 -13.08 6.66
N ILE A 117 25.99 -12.02 5.93
CA ILE A 117 24.70 -11.30 6.13
C ILE A 117 23.53 -12.23 5.81
N ALA A 118 23.57 -12.95 4.70
CA ALA A 118 22.53 -13.91 4.32
C ALA A 118 22.39 -15.03 5.36
N ARG A 119 23.50 -15.55 5.89
CA ARG A 119 23.53 -16.54 6.98
C ARG A 119 22.88 -16.02 8.25
N LEU A 120 23.20 -14.80 8.67
CA LEU A 120 22.59 -14.18 9.85
C LEU A 120 21.07 -14.05 9.69
N LEU A 121 20.60 -13.56 8.54
CA LEU A 121 19.19 -13.40 8.26
C LEU A 121 18.44 -14.73 8.13
N SER A 122 19.09 -15.77 7.59
CA SER A 122 18.52 -17.11 7.43
C SER A 122 18.29 -17.84 8.77
N SER A 123 19.03 -17.48 9.82
CA SER A 123 19.04 -18.17 11.11
C SER A 123 17.66 -18.22 11.81
N LYS A 124 16.74 -17.32 11.47
CA LYS A 124 15.37 -17.27 12.01
C LYS A 124 14.37 -18.14 11.25
N TYR A 125 14.79 -18.84 10.19
CA TYR A 125 13.92 -19.62 9.32
C TYR A 125 14.31 -21.09 9.25
N THR A 126 13.38 -21.93 8.76
CA THR A 126 13.72 -23.29 8.35
C THR A 126 14.57 -23.28 7.07
N ARG A 127 15.46 -24.25 6.91
CA ARG A 127 16.20 -24.43 5.67
C ARG A 127 15.28 -24.51 4.44
N SER A 128 14.14 -25.20 4.58
CA SER A 128 13.15 -25.30 3.50
C SER A 128 12.58 -23.94 3.08
N LYS A 129 12.30 -23.03 4.05
CA LYS A 129 11.83 -21.68 3.74
C LYS A 129 12.92 -20.85 3.05
N VAL A 130 14.15 -20.92 3.56
CA VAL A 130 15.30 -20.22 2.96
C VAL A 130 15.53 -20.71 1.53
N ARG A 131 15.54 -22.03 1.32
CA ARG A 131 15.74 -22.63 -0.02
C ARG A 131 14.64 -22.23 -1.02
N LYS A 132 13.38 -22.12 -0.58
CA LYS A 132 12.28 -21.61 -1.43
C LYS A 132 12.41 -20.11 -1.75
N ALA A 133 13.17 -19.37 -0.98
CA ALA A 133 13.46 -17.96 -1.24
C ALA A 133 14.60 -17.76 -2.24
N MET A 134 15.43 -18.77 -2.46
CA MET A 134 16.56 -18.74 -3.40
C MET A 134 16.09 -18.89 -4.86
N PRO A 135 16.72 -18.19 -5.82
CA PRO A 135 16.54 -18.48 -7.24
C PRO A 135 16.93 -19.92 -7.55
N LYS A 136 16.15 -20.59 -8.40
CA LYS A 136 16.31 -22.03 -8.68
C LYS A 136 17.70 -22.38 -9.22
N GLU A 137 18.23 -21.50 -10.04
CA GLU A 137 19.52 -21.64 -10.74
C GLU A 137 20.69 -21.71 -9.75
N TYR A 138 20.63 -20.94 -8.68
CA TYR A 138 21.69 -20.82 -7.67
C TYR A 138 21.34 -21.48 -6.33
N ALA A 139 20.16 -22.11 -6.19
CA ALA A 139 19.66 -22.58 -4.91
C ALA A 139 20.59 -23.59 -4.22
N TYR A 140 21.22 -24.50 -4.98
CA TYR A 140 22.16 -25.46 -4.43
C TYR A 140 23.43 -24.76 -3.90
N ILE A 141 24.05 -23.90 -4.71
CA ILE A 141 25.27 -23.18 -4.36
C ILE A 141 25.06 -22.28 -3.15
N LEU A 142 23.95 -21.56 -3.12
CA LEU A 142 23.57 -20.69 -1.99
C LEU A 142 23.34 -21.49 -0.71
N ASP A 143 22.66 -22.64 -0.79
CA ASP A 143 22.38 -23.51 0.37
C ASP A 143 23.69 -24.03 0.99
N GLU A 144 24.64 -24.47 0.17
CA GLU A 144 25.98 -24.88 0.60
C GLU A 144 26.73 -23.74 1.29
N LEU A 145 26.85 -22.57 0.64
CA LEU A 145 27.64 -21.44 1.15
C LEU A 145 27.04 -20.81 2.41
N ILE A 146 25.70 -20.72 2.52
CA ILE A 146 25.05 -20.12 3.70
C ILE A 146 25.13 -21.02 4.92
N HIS A 147 25.18 -22.34 4.76
CA HIS A 147 25.19 -23.29 5.86
C HIS A 147 26.59 -23.82 6.24
N VAL A 148 27.65 -23.19 5.73
CA VAL A 148 29.05 -23.45 6.14
C VAL A 148 29.19 -23.32 7.65
N GLN A 149 29.82 -24.31 8.30
CA GLN A 149 30.12 -24.30 9.73
C GLN A 149 31.52 -23.72 9.99
N LYS A 150 31.70 -23.04 11.13
CA LYS A 150 32.99 -22.41 11.48
C LYS A 150 34.10 -23.42 11.77
N ASP A 151 33.72 -24.64 12.17
CA ASP A 151 34.65 -25.70 12.55
C ASP A 151 34.74 -26.79 11.45
N GLU A 152 34.67 -26.40 10.18
CA GLU A 152 34.81 -27.32 9.05
C GLU A 152 36.24 -27.87 8.95
N ASP A 153 36.31 -29.12 8.49
CA ASP A 153 37.60 -29.72 8.17
C ASP A 153 38.23 -29.06 6.91
N ASP A 154 39.52 -29.26 6.71
CA ASP A 154 40.29 -28.67 5.61
C ASP A 154 39.67 -28.97 4.23
N ASN A 155 39.01 -30.12 4.07
CA ASN A 155 38.40 -30.52 2.79
C ASN A 155 37.14 -29.70 2.47
N GLN A 156 36.32 -29.40 3.47
CA GLN A 156 35.13 -28.58 3.29
C GLN A 156 35.50 -27.12 3.02
N VAL A 157 36.53 -26.61 3.69
CA VAL A 157 37.07 -25.26 3.40
C VAL A 157 37.54 -25.16 1.96
N VAL A 158 38.26 -26.19 1.46
CA VAL A 158 38.71 -26.24 0.06
C VAL A 158 37.50 -26.32 -0.89
N TYR A 159 36.48 -27.12 -0.58
CA TYR A 159 35.28 -27.26 -1.39
C TYR A 159 34.54 -25.90 -1.56
N HIS A 160 34.28 -25.19 -0.46
CA HIS A 160 33.61 -23.89 -0.52
C HIS A 160 34.45 -22.83 -1.22
N ARG A 161 35.78 -22.86 -1.04
CA ARG A 161 36.69 -21.99 -1.78
C ARG A 161 36.62 -22.25 -3.28
N ASN A 162 36.62 -23.52 -3.70
CA ASN A 162 36.53 -23.88 -5.10
C ASN A 162 35.23 -23.42 -5.76
N ILE A 163 34.12 -23.39 -5.02
CA ILE A 163 32.85 -22.80 -5.52
C ILE A 163 33.07 -21.34 -5.88
N LEU A 164 33.64 -20.54 -4.95
CA LEU A 164 33.89 -19.13 -5.18
C LEU A 164 34.91 -18.90 -6.32
N ASP A 165 35.96 -19.70 -6.38
CA ASP A 165 36.98 -19.64 -7.41
C ASP A 165 36.37 -19.91 -8.81
N THR A 166 35.52 -20.92 -8.91
CA THR A 166 34.83 -21.26 -10.16
C THR A 166 33.82 -20.17 -10.57
N LEU A 167 33.14 -19.52 -9.63
CA LEU A 167 32.27 -18.38 -9.95
C LEU A 167 33.05 -17.22 -10.57
N LEU A 168 34.29 -16.98 -10.11
CA LEU A 168 35.18 -15.97 -10.67
C LEU A 168 35.72 -16.39 -12.05
N GLU A 169 36.18 -17.63 -12.19
CA GLU A 169 36.67 -18.17 -13.45
C GLU A 169 35.62 -18.14 -14.58
N LEU A 170 34.33 -18.32 -14.23
CA LEU A 170 33.21 -18.30 -15.17
C LEU A 170 32.64 -16.91 -15.43
N ASP A 171 33.19 -15.85 -14.82
CA ASP A 171 32.71 -14.46 -14.90
C ASP A 171 31.24 -14.29 -14.41
N ASN A 172 30.80 -15.11 -13.44
CA ASN A 172 29.44 -15.12 -12.89
C ASN A 172 29.33 -14.40 -11.53
N ALA A 173 30.41 -13.77 -11.06
CA ALA A 173 30.44 -13.15 -9.72
C ALA A 173 29.45 -11.98 -9.58
N ASP A 174 29.26 -11.17 -10.61
CA ASP A 174 28.32 -10.05 -10.60
C ASP A 174 26.88 -10.54 -10.44
N GLU A 175 26.45 -11.50 -11.27
CA GLU A 175 25.13 -12.10 -11.17
C GLU A 175 24.91 -12.75 -9.80
N PHE A 176 25.94 -13.38 -9.25
CA PHE A 176 25.84 -14.00 -7.92
C PHE A 176 25.73 -12.97 -6.80
N ILE A 177 26.36 -11.79 -6.91
CA ILE A 177 26.18 -10.66 -5.99
C ILE A 177 24.74 -10.14 -6.06
N GLU A 178 24.17 -9.98 -7.26
CA GLU A 178 22.77 -9.56 -7.44
C GLU A 178 21.80 -10.55 -6.78
N VAL A 179 22.03 -11.84 -6.98
CA VAL A 179 21.24 -12.93 -6.39
C VAL A 179 21.33 -12.92 -4.86
N LEU A 180 22.53 -12.76 -4.28
CA LEU A 180 22.71 -12.63 -2.83
C LEU A 180 22.04 -11.38 -2.28
N ALA A 181 22.18 -10.23 -2.92
CA ALA A 181 21.51 -8.99 -2.53
C ALA A 181 19.98 -9.15 -2.53
N GLY A 182 19.43 -9.80 -3.55
CA GLY A 182 18.01 -10.13 -3.63
C GLY A 182 17.55 -11.05 -2.50
N LEU A 183 18.33 -12.09 -2.19
CA LEU A 183 18.05 -13.02 -1.10
C LEU A 183 18.10 -12.32 0.27
N ILE A 184 19.09 -11.46 0.51
CA ILE A 184 19.24 -10.67 1.73
C ILE A 184 17.99 -9.81 1.96
N LYS A 185 17.56 -9.07 0.95
CA LYS A 185 16.33 -8.24 1.01
C LYS A 185 15.10 -9.08 1.32
N ARG A 186 14.95 -10.22 0.66
CA ARG A 186 13.82 -11.13 0.85
C ARG A 186 13.78 -11.78 2.23
N LEU A 187 14.94 -12.08 2.83
CA LEU A 187 15.03 -12.64 4.18
C LEU A 187 14.93 -11.57 5.28
N ALA A 188 15.17 -10.30 4.97
CA ALA A 188 15.06 -9.21 5.93
C ALA A 188 13.61 -8.89 6.28
N VAL A 189 12.69 -8.96 5.29
CA VAL A 189 11.26 -8.64 5.45
C VAL A 189 10.41 -9.82 4.98
N ASP A 190 9.56 -10.35 5.85
CA ASP A 190 8.69 -11.49 5.54
C ASP A 190 7.42 -11.06 4.82
N HIS A 191 6.84 -9.93 5.22
CA HIS A 191 5.58 -9.43 4.69
C HIS A 191 5.55 -7.91 4.69
N LEU A 192 4.96 -7.34 3.65
CA LEU A 192 4.76 -5.91 3.47
C LEU A 192 3.27 -5.60 3.48
N HIS A 193 2.84 -4.65 4.31
CA HIS A 193 1.49 -4.10 4.32
C HIS A 193 1.51 -2.69 3.75
N ILE A 194 0.70 -2.43 2.72
CA ILE A 194 0.50 -1.09 2.17
C ILE A 194 -0.88 -0.60 2.57
N VAL A 195 -0.92 0.35 3.49
CA VAL A 195 -2.17 0.86 4.09
C VAL A 195 -2.73 2.03 3.27
N GLY A 196 -2.82 1.82 1.95
CA GLY A 196 -3.53 2.66 0.99
C GLY A 196 -2.76 3.87 0.46
N ASP A 197 -3.43 4.53 -0.48
CA ASP A 197 -3.02 5.75 -1.18
C ASP A 197 -1.68 5.60 -1.93
N ILE A 198 -1.68 4.64 -2.87
CA ILE A 198 -0.57 4.44 -3.81
C ILE A 198 -0.61 5.50 -4.91
N PHE A 199 -1.83 5.83 -5.37
CA PHE A 199 -2.09 6.70 -6.51
C PHE A 199 -2.19 8.19 -6.13
N ASP A 200 -2.21 9.03 -7.17
CA ASP A 200 -2.33 10.50 -7.18
C ASP A 200 -1.16 11.26 -6.52
N ARG A 201 -1.10 12.56 -6.80
CA ARG A 201 -0.14 13.57 -6.34
C ARG A 201 1.26 13.45 -6.94
N GLY A 202 1.98 12.35 -6.73
CA GLY A 202 3.26 12.05 -7.39
C GLY A 202 3.06 11.41 -8.77
N ALA A 203 4.11 11.38 -9.58
CA ALA A 203 4.02 11.06 -11.00
C ALA A 203 4.21 9.56 -11.34
N CYS A 204 4.61 8.72 -10.39
CA CYS A 204 5.12 7.38 -10.70
C CYS A 204 4.38 6.26 -9.94
N ALA A 205 3.07 6.40 -9.71
CA ALA A 205 2.26 5.34 -9.09
C ALA A 205 2.26 4.06 -9.92
N ASP A 206 2.33 4.14 -11.23
CA ASP A 206 2.47 3.01 -12.15
C ASP A 206 3.73 2.18 -11.89
N ARG A 207 4.88 2.85 -11.64
CA ARG A 207 6.14 2.18 -11.31
C ARG A 207 6.11 1.55 -9.92
N ILE A 208 5.42 2.17 -8.96
CA ILE A 208 5.19 1.57 -7.64
C ILE A 208 4.36 0.30 -7.78
N MET A 209 3.29 0.33 -8.59
CA MET A 209 2.47 -0.86 -8.85
C MET A 209 3.28 -1.99 -9.49
N ASP A 210 4.09 -1.72 -10.51
CA ASP A 210 4.97 -2.72 -11.13
C ASP A 210 5.92 -3.36 -10.10
N LEU A 211 6.48 -2.56 -9.18
CA LEU A 211 7.36 -3.03 -8.13
C LEU A 211 6.62 -3.92 -7.11
N LEU A 212 5.43 -3.49 -6.66
CA LEU A 212 4.59 -4.25 -5.74
C LEU A 212 4.11 -5.57 -6.34
N MET A 213 3.79 -5.61 -7.63
CA MET A 213 3.38 -6.84 -8.33
C MET A 213 4.48 -7.92 -8.33
N GLN A 214 5.74 -7.53 -8.21
CA GLN A 214 6.90 -8.43 -8.15
C GLN A 214 7.30 -8.75 -6.70
N TYR A 215 6.73 -8.08 -5.70
CA TYR A 215 7.12 -8.28 -4.31
C TYR A 215 6.66 -9.65 -3.80
N HIS A 216 7.51 -10.34 -3.04
CA HIS A 216 7.33 -11.75 -2.68
C HIS A 216 6.14 -12.04 -1.75
N SER A 217 5.74 -11.10 -0.90
CA SER A 217 4.61 -11.27 0.02
C SER A 217 4.08 -9.92 0.47
N LEU A 218 2.86 -9.58 0.07
CA LEU A 218 2.22 -8.33 0.47
C LEU A 218 0.70 -8.43 0.49
N ASP A 219 0.09 -7.48 1.20
CA ASP A 219 -1.31 -7.09 1.06
C ASP A 219 -1.46 -5.56 1.01
N ILE A 220 -2.65 -5.11 0.63
CA ILE A 220 -2.95 -3.69 0.41
C ILE A 220 -4.32 -3.39 1.01
N GLU A 221 -4.42 -2.41 1.88
CA GLU A 221 -5.70 -1.80 2.26
C GLU A 221 -5.96 -0.64 1.31
N TRP A 222 -7.13 -0.64 0.63
CA TRP A 222 -7.42 0.41 -0.34
C TRP A 222 -7.53 1.78 0.31
N GLY A 223 -6.84 2.78 -0.26
CA GLY A 223 -7.02 4.18 0.06
C GLY A 223 -8.12 4.84 -0.77
N ASN A 224 -8.52 6.07 -0.41
CA ASN A 224 -9.51 6.80 -1.18
C ASN A 224 -8.99 7.21 -2.57
N HIS A 225 -7.69 7.47 -2.72
CA HIS A 225 -7.09 7.69 -4.04
C HIS A 225 -7.04 6.42 -4.89
N ASP A 226 -6.78 5.26 -4.27
CA ASP A 226 -6.79 3.98 -4.96
C ASP A 226 -8.20 3.64 -5.46
N ILE A 227 -9.22 3.78 -4.60
CA ILE A 227 -10.62 3.51 -4.97
C ILE A 227 -11.11 4.44 -6.08
N LEU A 228 -10.59 5.67 -6.13
CA LEU A 228 -10.88 6.61 -7.21
C LEU A 228 -10.39 6.07 -8.57
N TRP A 229 -9.15 5.59 -8.64
CA TRP A 229 -8.59 4.98 -9.86
C TRP A 229 -9.25 3.64 -10.20
N MET A 230 -9.60 2.83 -9.21
CA MET A 230 -10.38 1.61 -9.37
C MET A 230 -11.76 1.91 -9.98
N GLY A 231 -12.43 2.97 -9.50
CA GLY A 231 -13.70 3.44 -10.03
C GLY A 231 -13.60 3.98 -11.46
N ALA A 232 -12.53 4.70 -11.77
CA ALA A 232 -12.24 5.19 -13.11
C ALA A 232 -12.02 4.04 -14.11
N ALA A 233 -11.22 3.04 -13.75
CA ALA A 233 -11.01 1.84 -14.55
C ALA A 233 -12.29 1.00 -14.72
N ALA A 234 -13.20 1.02 -13.73
CA ALA A 234 -14.52 0.40 -13.83
C ALA A 234 -15.53 1.19 -14.69
N GLY A 235 -15.12 2.35 -15.22
CA GLY A 235 -15.92 3.19 -16.12
C GLY A 235 -16.87 4.16 -15.42
N SER A 236 -16.63 4.52 -14.15
CA SER A 236 -17.33 5.62 -13.47
C SER A 236 -16.90 6.96 -14.05
N LYS A 237 -17.77 7.66 -14.78
CA LYS A 237 -17.45 8.95 -15.40
C LYS A 237 -17.05 10.01 -14.37
N ALA A 238 -17.68 10.04 -13.18
CA ALA A 238 -17.33 10.95 -12.11
C ALA A 238 -15.91 10.68 -11.57
N CYS A 239 -15.54 9.41 -11.37
CA CYS A 239 -14.17 9.03 -10.99
C CYS A 239 -13.16 9.39 -12.09
N ILE A 240 -13.47 9.14 -13.36
CA ILE A 240 -12.61 9.49 -14.50
C ILE A 240 -12.35 11.00 -14.54
N ALA A 241 -13.42 11.81 -14.45
CA ALA A 241 -13.28 13.26 -14.45
C ALA A 241 -12.44 13.76 -13.27
N THR A 242 -12.60 13.14 -12.09
CA THR A 242 -11.79 13.46 -10.90
C THR A 242 -10.33 13.09 -11.10
N VAL A 243 -10.02 11.88 -11.61
CA VAL A 243 -8.63 11.45 -11.90
C VAL A 243 -7.97 12.39 -12.91
N VAL A 244 -8.65 12.68 -14.02
CA VAL A 244 -8.10 13.57 -15.06
C VAL A 244 -7.85 14.97 -14.50
N ARG A 245 -8.83 15.52 -13.74
CA ARG A 245 -8.70 16.82 -13.09
C ARG A 245 -7.53 16.88 -12.11
N ASN A 246 -7.37 15.85 -11.27
CA ASN A 246 -6.27 15.76 -10.32
C ASN A 246 -4.93 15.76 -11.03
N ASN A 247 -4.79 14.95 -12.08
CA ASN A 247 -3.52 14.86 -12.83
C ASN A 247 -3.19 16.16 -13.60
N LEU A 248 -4.18 16.85 -14.14
CA LEU A 248 -3.99 18.20 -14.71
C LEU A 248 -3.56 19.21 -13.63
N LYS A 249 -4.23 19.22 -12.48
CA LYS A 249 -3.93 20.13 -11.36
C LYS A 249 -2.51 19.95 -10.81
N TYR A 250 -2.02 18.73 -10.73
CA TYR A 250 -0.66 18.40 -10.23
C TYR A 250 0.38 18.31 -11.33
N ASN A 251 0.03 18.60 -12.59
CA ASN A 251 0.91 18.49 -13.76
C ASN A 251 1.50 17.08 -13.95
N ASN A 252 0.71 16.04 -13.71
CA ASN A 252 1.09 14.64 -13.78
C ASN A 252 0.44 13.90 -14.96
N THR A 253 0.12 14.59 -16.06
CA THR A 253 -0.57 13.98 -17.22
C THR A 253 0.21 12.84 -17.86
N LYS A 254 1.53 12.77 -17.65
CA LYS A 254 2.40 11.71 -18.17
C LYS A 254 1.98 10.31 -17.72
N ILE A 255 1.43 10.16 -16.51
CA ILE A 255 0.95 8.85 -16.04
C ILE A 255 -0.26 8.39 -16.86
N LEU A 256 -1.16 9.31 -17.23
CA LEU A 256 -2.30 9.01 -18.09
C LEU A 256 -1.85 8.64 -19.50
N GLU A 257 -1.09 9.52 -20.15
CA GLU A 257 -0.77 9.41 -21.57
C GLU A 257 0.33 8.37 -21.85
N ASN A 258 1.47 8.45 -21.13
CA ASN A 258 2.63 7.61 -21.40
C ASN A 258 2.52 6.24 -20.72
N SER A 259 2.04 6.19 -19.48
CA SER A 259 2.02 4.94 -18.73
C SER A 259 0.78 4.09 -19.02
N TYR A 260 -0.39 4.72 -19.12
CA TYR A 260 -1.65 4.02 -19.33
C TYR A 260 -2.28 4.17 -20.71
N GLY A 261 -1.68 5.01 -21.59
CA GLY A 261 -2.17 5.21 -22.95
C GLY A 261 -3.52 5.94 -23.03
N ILE A 262 -3.85 6.74 -22.02
CA ILE A 262 -5.10 7.50 -21.91
C ILE A 262 -4.85 8.90 -22.49
N SER A 263 -5.25 9.12 -23.73
CA SER A 263 -5.04 10.39 -24.42
C SER A 263 -6.00 11.48 -23.95
N LEU A 264 -5.45 12.64 -23.64
CA LEU A 264 -6.21 13.85 -23.29
C LEU A 264 -6.49 14.76 -24.48
N ARG A 265 -6.13 14.36 -25.71
CA ARG A 265 -6.25 15.20 -26.91
C ARG A 265 -7.66 15.72 -27.16
N ASN A 266 -8.68 14.86 -27.05
CA ASN A 266 -10.08 15.28 -27.31
C ASN A 266 -10.54 16.30 -26.27
N LEU A 267 -10.16 16.15 -25.02
CA LEU A 267 -10.40 17.12 -23.96
C LEU A 267 -9.70 18.45 -24.27
N ALA A 268 -8.44 18.42 -24.71
CA ALA A 268 -7.69 19.63 -25.04
C ALA A 268 -8.31 20.41 -26.21
N LEU A 269 -8.70 19.71 -27.28
CA LEU A 269 -9.37 20.35 -28.46
C LEU A 269 -10.74 20.93 -28.07
N PHE A 270 -11.52 20.21 -27.27
CA PHE A 270 -12.78 20.73 -26.77
C PHE A 270 -12.57 21.96 -25.87
N ALA A 271 -11.61 21.91 -24.98
CA ALA A 271 -11.28 23.02 -24.07
C ALA A 271 -10.81 24.26 -24.81
N GLU A 272 -9.97 24.13 -25.83
CA GLU A 272 -9.53 25.24 -26.71
C GLU A 272 -10.71 25.92 -27.41
N LYS A 273 -11.70 25.12 -27.85
CA LYS A 273 -12.91 25.63 -28.49
C LYS A 273 -13.75 26.50 -27.57
N ILE A 274 -13.95 26.03 -26.30
CA ILE A 274 -14.85 26.72 -25.36
C ILE A 274 -14.15 27.79 -24.50
N TYR A 275 -12.82 27.73 -24.38
CA TYR A 275 -11.99 28.70 -23.64
C TYR A 275 -10.82 29.21 -24.52
N PRO A 276 -11.09 29.86 -25.65
CA PRO A 276 -10.07 30.18 -26.70
C PRO A 276 -8.99 31.16 -26.22
N ASN A 277 -9.23 31.88 -25.14
CA ASN A 277 -8.29 32.88 -24.60
C ASN A 277 -7.48 32.36 -23.41
N GLU A 278 -7.68 31.10 -23.01
CA GLU A 278 -6.96 30.50 -21.89
C GLU A 278 -5.72 29.72 -22.36
N GLU A 279 -4.75 29.60 -21.49
CA GLU A 279 -3.62 28.73 -21.72
C GLU A 279 -4.11 27.25 -21.77
N PRO A 280 -3.61 26.42 -22.70
CA PRO A 280 -4.20 25.10 -23.00
C PRO A 280 -4.42 24.18 -21.78
N MET A 281 -3.46 24.14 -20.85
CA MET A 281 -3.57 23.31 -19.64
C MET A 281 -4.66 23.83 -18.68
N LYS A 282 -4.78 25.16 -18.57
CA LYS A 282 -5.84 25.81 -17.77
C LYS A 282 -7.20 25.60 -18.40
N ALA A 283 -7.31 25.77 -19.74
CA ALA A 283 -8.54 25.50 -20.47
C ALA A 283 -9.03 24.05 -20.23
N ALA A 284 -8.13 23.07 -20.36
CA ALA A 284 -8.44 21.67 -20.10
C ALA A 284 -8.88 21.43 -18.64
N LEU A 285 -8.22 22.06 -17.67
CA LEU A 285 -8.59 21.97 -16.25
C LEU A 285 -9.96 22.60 -15.96
N LYS A 286 -10.29 23.75 -16.58
CA LYS A 286 -11.61 24.37 -16.49
C LYS A 286 -12.69 23.46 -17.09
N ALA A 287 -12.49 22.99 -18.31
CA ALA A 287 -13.44 22.12 -19.00
C ALA A 287 -13.76 20.85 -18.20
N ILE A 288 -12.74 20.11 -17.79
CA ILE A 288 -12.94 18.88 -17.00
C ILE A 288 -13.54 19.16 -15.61
N SER A 289 -13.28 20.33 -15.02
CA SER A 289 -13.89 20.71 -13.74
C SER A 289 -15.39 20.93 -13.86
N VAL A 290 -15.86 21.61 -14.91
CA VAL A 290 -17.29 21.78 -15.17
C VAL A 290 -17.96 20.44 -15.43
N MET A 291 -17.37 19.57 -16.27
CA MET A 291 -17.88 18.22 -16.50
C MET A 291 -17.95 17.41 -15.20
N LEU A 292 -16.91 17.52 -14.34
CA LEU A 292 -16.90 16.85 -13.04
C LEU A 292 -18.07 17.28 -12.18
N PHE A 293 -18.34 18.58 -12.01
CA PHE A 293 -19.43 19.06 -11.17
C PHE A 293 -20.80 18.65 -11.73
N LYS A 294 -20.96 18.58 -13.04
CA LYS A 294 -22.17 18.01 -13.66
C LYS A 294 -22.32 16.53 -13.31
N LEU A 295 -21.26 15.74 -13.44
CA LEU A 295 -21.28 14.30 -13.15
C LEU A 295 -21.49 14.02 -11.66
N GLU A 296 -20.86 14.79 -10.76
CA GLU A 296 -21.11 14.72 -9.30
C GLU A 296 -22.58 14.98 -8.99
N GLY A 297 -23.18 16.03 -9.59
CA GLY A 297 -24.60 16.32 -9.44
C GLY A 297 -25.49 15.15 -9.88
N GLN A 298 -25.20 14.55 -11.05
CA GLN A 298 -25.92 13.37 -11.52
C GLN A 298 -25.81 12.18 -10.55
N VAL A 299 -24.62 11.92 -9.97
CA VAL A 299 -24.41 10.85 -8.98
C VAL A 299 -25.25 11.12 -7.73
N ILE A 300 -25.24 12.35 -7.21
CA ILE A 300 -25.97 12.74 -6.00
C ILE A 300 -27.49 12.65 -6.22
N LEU A 301 -28.01 13.16 -7.34
CA LEU A 301 -29.43 13.14 -7.67
C LEU A 301 -29.95 11.70 -7.82
N ARG A 302 -29.16 10.79 -8.42
CA ARG A 302 -29.52 9.36 -8.52
C ARG A 302 -29.42 8.59 -7.19
N ASN A 303 -28.65 9.10 -6.21
CA ASN A 303 -28.37 8.39 -4.97
C ASN A 303 -28.61 9.28 -3.73
N PRO A 304 -29.87 9.62 -3.42
CA PRO A 304 -30.20 10.50 -2.27
C PRO A 304 -29.72 9.93 -0.93
N ASP A 305 -29.55 8.61 -0.82
CA ASP A 305 -29.04 7.94 0.39
C ASP A 305 -27.59 8.37 0.74
N TYR A 306 -26.84 8.98 -0.20
CA TYR A 306 -25.49 9.47 0.07
C TYR A 306 -25.49 10.71 0.98
N ASN A 307 -26.62 11.42 1.10
CA ASN A 307 -26.76 12.64 1.91
C ASN A 307 -25.69 13.70 1.58
N MET A 308 -25.47 13.97 0.28
CA MET A 308 -24.44 14.87 -0.22
C MET A 308 -25.01 16.06 -1.01
N THR A 309 -26.26 16.45 -0.73
CA THR A 309 -26.93 17.55 -1.43
C THR A 309 -26.27 18.92 -1.21
N ASP A 310 -25.49 19.06 -0.13
CA ASP A 310 -24.65 20.23 0.12
C ASP A 310 -23.56 20.47 -0.96
N LYS A 311 -23.23 19.46 -1.76
CA LYS A 311 -22.33 19.56 -2.91
C LYS A 311 -23.01 20.00 -4.21
N LEU A 312 -24.33 20.08 -4.23
CA LEU A 312 -25.08 20.56 -5.39
C LEU A 312 -25.00 22.10 -5.45
N LEU A 313 -23.88 22.63 -5.91
CA LEU A 313 -23.63 24.08 -5.94
C LEU A 313 -23.71 24.69 -7.34
N LEU A 314 -23.49 23.91 -8.41
CA LEU A 314 -23.44 24.43 -9.78
C LEU A 314 -24.73 25.14 -10.17
N HIS A 315 -25.91 24.61 -9.84
CA HIS A 315 -27.20 25.23 -10.16
C HIS A 315 -27.50 26.49 -9.30
N LYS A 316 -26.70 26.77 -8.27
CA LYS A 316 -26.82 27.95 -7.40
C LYS A 316 -25.89 29.09 -7.82
N VAL A 317 -25.15 28.91 -8.91
CA VAL A 317 -24.28 29.96 -9.46
C VAL A 317 -25.11 31.04 -10.15
N ASN A 318 -24.87 32.29 -9.78
CA ASN A 318 -25.34 33.44 -10.52
C ASN A 318 -24.20 34.01 -11.36
N VAL A 319 -24.25 33.77 -12.68
CA VAL A 319 -23.17 34.16 -13.61
C VAL A 319 -23.07 35.68 -13.76
N GLU A 320 -24.22 36.39 -13.72
CA GLU A 320 -24.23 37.84 -13.88
C GLU A 320 -23.59 38.54 -12.67
N LYS A 321 -23.88 38.06 -11.46
CA LYS A 321 -23.32 38.61 -10.22
C LYS A 321 -21.96 38.02 -9.87
N GLN A 322 -21.54 36.97 -10.53
CA GLN A 322 -20.35 36.15 -10.14
C GLN A 322 -20.41 35.72 -8.66
N THR A 323 -21.55 35.14 -8.25
CA THR A 323 -21.79 34.64 -6.90
C THR A 323 -22.32 33.22 -6.93
N VAL A 324 -22.22 32.52 -5.79
CA VAL A 324 -22.86 31.23 -5.53
C VAL A 324 -23.51 31.25 -4.15
N GLU A 325 -24.71 30.67 -4.03
CA GLU A 325 -25.38 30.52 -2.74
C GLU A 325 -24.93 29.25 -2.03
N ILE A 326 -24.41 29.36 -0.82
CA ILE A 326 -24.05 28.25 0.07
C ILE A 326 -24.74 28.47 1.42
N ASP A 327 -25.55 27.51 1.84
CA ASP A 327 -26.30 27.56 3.09
C ASP A 327 -27.07 28.88 3.33
N GLY A 328 -27.70 29.43 2.26
CA GLY A 328 -28.47 30.64 2.29
C GLY A 328 -27.67 31.96 2.30
N THR A 329 -26.35 31.87 2.12
CA THR A 329 -25.44 33.03 2.03
C THR A 329 -24.82 33.10 0.63
N GLU A 330 -24.84 34.31 0.03
CA GLU A 330 -24.16 34.53 -1.26
C GLU A 330 -22.68 34.79 -1.03
N TYR A 331 -21.83 34.03 -1.78
CA TYR A 331 -20.36 34.16 -1.79
C TYR A 331 -19.88 34.55 -3.18
N ALA A 332 -18.93 35.46 -3.24
CA ALA A 332 -18.28 35.81 -4.49
C ALA A 332 -17.44 34.64 -5.04
N ILE A 333 -17.53 34.39 -6.34
CA ILE A 333 -16.69 33.44 -7.05
C ILE A 333 -15.66 34.17 -7.91
N LYS A 334 -14.61 33.46 -8.30
CA LYS A 334 -13.67 33.95 -9.32
C LYS A 334 -14.43 34.26 -10.60
N GLU A 335 -14.01 35.30 -11.31
CA GLU A 335 -14.57 35.58 -12.63
C GLU A 335 -14.44 34.34 -13.53
N GLU A 336 -15.56 33.71 -13.81
CA GLU A 336 -15.60 32.44 -14.54
C GLU A 336 -16.80 32.37 -15.46
N ALA A 337 -16.58 31.81 -16.65
CA ALA A 337 -17.62 31.51 -17.61
C ALA A 337 -17.95 30.02 -17.60
N PHE A 338 -19.21 29.67 -17.66
CA PHE A 338 -19.73 28.31 -17.72
C PHE A 338 -20.46 28.08 -19.07
N PRO A 339 -19.76 28.11 -20.21
CA PRO A 339 -20.38 28.16 -21.53
C PRO A 339 -21.22 26.94 -21.90
N THR A 340 -21.03 25.82 -21.19
CA THR A 340 -21.74 24.56 -21.46
C THR A 340 -22.84 24.26 -20.43
N VAL A 341 -23.08 25.17 -19.46
CA VAL A 341 -24.10 24.97 -18.42
C VAL A 341 -25.37 25.71 -18.80
N ASN A 342 -26.51 25.02 -18.79
CA ASN A 342 -27.81 25.59 -19.06
C ASN A 342 -28.47 26.06 -17.75
N PHE A 343 -28.26 27.34 -17.39
CA PHE A 343 -28.85 27.93 -16.19
C PHE A 343 -30.32 28.35 -16.38
N ASP A 344 -30.80 28.48 -17.63
CA ASP A 344 -32.12 29.04 -17.96
C ASP A 344 -33.23 27.97 -17.98
N SER A 345 -32.92 26.71 -17.86
CA SER A 345 -33.90 25.62 -18.00
C SER A 345 -34.96 25.57 -16.90
N GLY A 346 -34.67 26.11 -15.73
CA GLY A 346 -35.56 26.01 -14.54
C GLY A 346 -35.62 24.61 -13.93
N ASP A 347 -34.98 23.60 -14.53
CA ASP A 347 -34.85 22.24 -14.03
C ASP A 347 -33.43 21.99 -13.54
N ILE A 348 -33.29 21.51 -12.31
CA ILE A 348 -32.00 21.21 -11.71
C ILE A 348 -31.25 20.10 -12.49
N GLU A 349 -31.96 19.11 -13.02
CA GLU A 349 -31.35 18.01 -13.78
C GLU A 349 -30.67 18.50 -15.05
N ASP A 350 -31.26 19.50 -15.74
CA ASP A 350 -30.70 20.07 -16.95
C ASP A 350 -29.36 20.80 -16.71
N VAL A 351 -29.22 21.47 -15.57
CA VAL A 351 -27.96 22.14 -15.18
C VAL A 351 -26.82 21.12 -15.05
N TYR A 352 -27.13 19.92 -14.59
CA TYR A 352 -26.16 18.85 -14.41
C TYR A 352 -26.04 17.92 -15.63
N GLN A 353 -26.76 18.17 -16.71
CA GLN A 353 -26.64 17.40 -17.95
C GLN A 353 -25.38 17.80 -18.71
N LEU A 354 -24.61 16.81 -19.17
CA LEU A 354 -23.50 17.05 -20.11
C LEU A 354 -24.05 17.54 -21.45
N SER A 355 -23.38 18.48 -22.08
CA SER A 355 -23.65 18.81 -23.49
C SER A 355 -23.26 17.61 -24.37
N GLU A 356 -23.75 17.58 -25.62
CA GLU A 356 -23.43 16.50 -26.56
C GLU A 356 -21.89 16.37 -26.76
N GLU A 357 -21.18 17.48 -26.85
CA GLU A 357 -19.72 17.47 -27.01
C GLU A 357 -19.00 17.02 -25.74
N GLU A 358 -19.46 17.43 -24.55
CA GLU A 358 -18.95 16.95 -23.27
C GLU A 358 -19.15 15.45 -23.11
N GLU A 359 -20.32 14.94 -23.52
CA GLU A 359 -20.63 13.52 -23.49
C GLU A 359 -19.69 12.72 -24.40
N GLN A 360 -19.38 13.25 -25.62
CA GLN A 360 -18.42 12.63 -26.54
C GLN A 360 -17.00 12.60 -25.94
N VAL A 361 -16.55 13.68 -25.30
CA VAL A 361 -15.26 13.73 -24.62
C VAL A 361 -15.19 12.72 -23.48
N MET A 362 -16.22 12.71 -22.63
CA MET A 362 -16.29 11.79 -21.48
C MET A 362 -16.39 10.33 -21.89
N GLU A 363 -17.11 10.02 -22.98
CA GLU A 363 -17.18 8.66 -23.49
C GLU A 363 -15.84 8.21 -24.08
N GLY A 364 -15.14 9.09 -24.79
CA GLY A 364 -13.78 8.85 -25.28
C GLY A 364 -12.80 8.54 -24.12
N LEU A 365 -12.84 9.33 -23.06
CA LEU A 365 -12.05 9.08 -21.85
C LEU A 365 -12.45 7.75 -21.18
N ARG A 366 -13.75 7.49 -21.04
CA ARG A 366 -14.24 6.23 -20.45
C ARG A 366 -13.73 5.00 -21.22
N MET A 367 -13.79 5.04 -22.54
CA MET A 367 -13.25 3.97 -23.38
C MET A 367 -11.74 3.80 -23.21
N ALA A 368 -10.99 4.89 -23.08
CA ALA A 368 -9.55 4.84 -22.85
C ALA A 368 -9.20 4.21 -21.49
N PHE A 369 -9.87 4.62 -20.42
CA PHE A 369 -9.67 4.03 -19.08
C PHE A 369 -10.02 2.53 -19.02
N VAL A 370 -11.19 2.15 -19.53
CA VAL A 370 -11.68 0.77 -19.48
C VAL A 370 -10.83 -0.19 -20.32
N ASN A 371 -10.25 0.29 -21.43
CA ASN A 371 -9.47 -0.52 -22.35
C ASN A 371 -7.95 -0.44 -22.13
N SER A 372 -7.46 0.36 -21.19
CA SER A 372 -6.04 0.42 -20.85
C SER A 372 -5.58 -0.91 -20.23
N ILE A 373 -4.76 -1.65 -20.96
CA ILE A 373 -4.29 -2.99 -20.53
C ILE A 373 -3.47 -2.87 -19.25
N ARG A 374 -2.50 -1.96 -19.20
CA ARG A 374 -1.62 -1.80 -18.04
C ARG A 374 -2.40 -1.32 -16.81
N LEU A 375 -3.30 -0.35 -16.96
CA LEU A 375 -4.16 0.08 -15.85
C LEU A 375 -5.01 -1.08 -15.33
N ARG A 376 -5.59 -1.86 -16.23
CA ARG A 376 -6.38 -3.03 -15.86
C ARG A 376 -5.57 -4.05 -15.06
N GLN A 377 -4.33 -4.33 -15.44
CA GLN A 377 -3.43 -5.24 -14.70
C GLN A 377 -3.18 -4.74 -13.28
N HIS A 378 -2.92 -3.43 -13.11
CA HIS A 378 -2.72 -2.81 -11.81
C HIS A 378 -3.98 -2.87 -10.95
N ILE A 379 -5.15 -2.59 -11.53
CA ILE A 379 -6.42 -2.64 -10.81
C ILE A 379 -6.81 -4.09 -10.46
N ASP A 380 -6.61 -5.04 -11.35
CA ASP A 380 -6.79 -6.47 -11.05
C ASP A 380 -5.92 -6.90 -9.85
N PHE A 381 -4.68 -6.41 -9.79
CA PHE A 381 -3.78 -6.68 -8.66
C PHE A 381 -4.29 -6.05 -7.36
N LEU A 382 -4.79 -4.80 -7.38
CA LEU A 382 -5.44 -4.18 -6.22
C LEU A 382 -6.64 -4.99 -5.73
N TYR A 383 -7.45 -5.56 -6.62
CA TYR A 383 -8.55 -6.43 -6.22
C TYR A 383 -8.09 -7.79 -5.69
N GLN A 384 -6.99 -8.33 -6.20
CA GLN A 384 -6.46 -9.63 -5.78
C GLN A 384 -5.75 -9.57 -4.42
N ARG A 385 -4.99 -8.50 -4.17
CA ARG A 385 -4.16 -8.34 -2.97
C ARG A 385 -4.76 -7.39 -1.94
N GLY A 386 -5.78 -6.61 -2.33
CA GLY A 386 -6.34 -5.54 -1.52
C GLY A 386 -7.72 -5.86 -0.94
N SER A 387 -8.06 -5.08 0.10
CA SER A 387 -9.34 -5.11 0.82
C SER A 387 -9.61 -3.75 1.47
N MET A 388 -10.83 -3.58 2.01
CA MET A 388 -11.19 -2.38 2.79
C MET A 388 -10.48 -2.34 4.15
N TYR A 389 -10.19 -3.50 4.73
CA TYR A 389 -9.46 -3.67 5.98
C TYR A 389 -8.81 -5.06 6.02
N ARG A 390 -7.82 -5.21 6.90
CA ARG A 390 -7.17 -6.48 7.18
C ARG A 390 -7.02 -6.69 8.68
N ILE A 391 -7.22 -7.93 9.13
CA ILE A 391 -6.78 -8.37 10.46
C ILE A 391 -5.57 -9.27 10.21
N PHE A 392 -4.43 -8.92 10.82
CA PHE A 392 -3.19 -9.67 10.63
C PHE A 392 -2.34 -9.65 11.91
N ASN A 393 -2.04 -10.81 12.42
CA ASN A 393 -1.24 -11.01 13.64
C ASN A 393 -1.67 -10.12 14.82
N GLY A 394 -3.00 -10.03 15.05
CA GLY A 394 -3.56 -9.27 16.16
C GLY A 394 -3.75 -7.77 15.87
N ASN A 395 -3.36 -7.27 14.71
CA ASN A 395 -3.54 -5.88 14.33
C ASN A 395 -4.70 -5.70 13.34
N LEU A 396 -5.40 -4.58 13.44
CA LEU A 396 -6.44 -4.14 12.52
C LEU A 396 -5.89 -3.03 11.62
N LEU A 397 -5.86 -3.29 10.32
CA LEU A 397 -5.37 -2.37 9.30
C LEU A 397 -6.56 -1.84 8.50
N TYR A 398 -6.64 -0.53 8.31
CA TYR A 398 -7.52 0.14 7.35
C TYR A 398 -6.97 1.53 7.05
N HIS A 399 -7.30 2.06 5.86
CA HIS A 399 -6.70 3.32 5.41
C HIS A 399 -7.23 4.54 6.16
N GLY A 400 -8.54 4.81 6.12
CA GLY A 400 -9.16 6.06 6.56
C GLY A 400 -9.75 5.98 7.97
N CYS A 401 -11.00 5.57 8.09
CA CYS A 401 -11.73 5.56 9.37
C CYS A 401 -12.77 4.46 9.48
N VAL A 402 -13.18 4.15 10.71
CA VAL A 402 -14.45 3.50 11.01
C VAL A 402 -15.42 4.60 11.43
N PRO A 403 -16.48 4.93 10.65
CA PRO A 403 -17.33 6.08 10.94
C PRO A 403 -17.99 6.03 12.31
N LEU A 404 -17.90 7.15 13.03
CA LEU A 404 -18.50 7.35 14.35
C LEU A 404 -19.57 8.46 14.31
N ASP A 405 -20.52 8.40 15.24
CA ASP A 405 -21.47 9.47 15.51
C ASP A 405 -20.86 10.58 16.39
N GLU A 406 -21.61 11.66 16.63
CA GLU A 406 -21.15 12.80 17.43
C GLU A 406 -20.92 12.46 18.92
N SER A 407 -21.34 11.27 19.36
CA SER A 407 -21.12 10.74 20.73
C SER A 407 -19.95 9.76 20.82
N GLY A 408 -19.30 9.45 19.67
CA GLY A 408 -18.16 8.51 19.59
C GLY A 408 -18.56 7.04 19.51
N ASN A 409 -19.84 6.72 19.22
CA ASN A 409 -20.28 5.35 18.95
C ASN A 409 -20.22 5.04 17.46
N LEU A 410 -20.26 3.74 17.10
CA LEU A 410 -20.28 3.30 15.71
C LEU A 410 -21.48 3.89 14.96
N GLU A 411 -21.23 4.65 13.90
CA GLU A 411 -22.29 5.29 13.12
C GLU A 411 -23.03 4.29 12.24
N GLY A 412 -24.37 4.39 12.25
CA GLY A 412 -25.22 3.67 11.31
C GLY A 412 -25.34 4.40 9.98
N VAL A 413 -24.72 3.87 8.92
CA VAL A 413 -24.83 4.42 7.56
C VAL A 413 -25.89 3.66 6.78
N ALA A 414 -26.87 4.39 6.21
CA ALA A 414 -28.01 3.80 5.54
C ALA A 414 -27.81 3.74 4.02
N PHE A 415 -28.01 2.57 3.44
CA PHE A 415 -28.09 2.36 2.00
C PHE A 415 -29.28 1.45 1.65
N SER A 416 -30.15 1.89 0.73
CA SER A 416 -31.28 1.09 0.26
C SER A 416 -32.14 0.50 1.40
N LYS A 417 -32.48 1.32 2.42
CA LYS A 417 -33.31 0.97 3.59
C LYS A 417 -32.64 0.08 4.66
N LYS A 418 -31.39 -0.32 4.48
CA LYS A 418 -30.62 -1.05 5.51
C LYS A 418 -29.53 -0.14 6.08
N ARG A 419 -29.32 -0.22 7.40
CA ARG A 419 -28.22 0.44 8.11
C ARG A 419 -27.11 -0.57 8.36
N TYR A 420 -25.88 -0.12 8.16
CA TYR A 420 -24.65 -0.87 8.38
C TYR A 420 -23.78 -0.12 9.37
N HIS A 421 -23.10 -0.83 10.26
CA HIS A 421 -22.24 -0.26 11.29
C HIS A 421 -20.87 -0.93 11.25
N GLY A 422 -19.83 -0.28 11.74
CA GLY A 422 -18.52 -0.83 12.01
C GLY A 422 -18.04 -1.78 10.92
N ARG A 423 -17.71 -3.01 11.31
CA ARG A 423 -17.23 -4.06 10.39
C ARG A 423 -18.22 -4.38 9.28
N GLU A 424 -19.52 -4.49 9.59
CA GLU A 424 -20.55 -4.79 8.58
C GLU A 424 -20.59 -3.74 7.47
N TYR A 425 -20.29 -2.47 7.82
CA TYR A 425 -20.23 -1.38 6.85
C TYR A 425 -19.02 -1.51 5.93
N LEU A 426 -17.84 -1.81 6.46
CA LEU A 426 -16.64 -2.03 5.64
C LEU A 426 -16.82 -3.25 4.72
N ASP A 427 -17.41 -4.35 5.22
CA ASP A 427 -17.74 -5.54 4.43
C ASP A 427 -18.75 -5.22 3.30
N TYR A 428 -19.74 -4.35 3.58
CA TYR A 428 -20.68 -3.88 2.56
C TYR A 428 -19.96 -3.06 1.49
N ALA A 429 -19.13 -2.12 1.89
CA ALA A 429 -18.37 -1.25 0.97
C ALA A 429 -17.45 -2.07 0.06
N GLU A 430 -16.72 -3.02 0.63
CA GLU A 430 -15.85 -3.92 -0.14
C GLU A 430 -16.64 -4.74 -1.17
N ARG A 431 -17.77 -5.31 -0.77
CA ARG A 431 -18.63 -6.10 -1.67
C ARG A 431 -19.13 -5.25 -2.85
N ILE A 432 -19.52 -3.99 -2.62
CA ILE A 432 -19.95 -3.10 -3.72
C ILE A 432 -18.78 -2.73 -4.62
N ALA A 433 -17.61 -2.39 -4.05
CA ALA A 433 -16.41 -2.08 -4.81
C ALA A 433 -16.01 -3.27 -5.73
N ARG A 434 -15.99 -4.50 -5.19
CA ARG A 434 -15.71 -5.71 -5.99
C ARG A 434 -16.76 -5.94 -7.08
N ARG A 435 -18.04 -5.66 -6.80
CA ARG A 435 -19.11 -5.76 -7.79
C ARG A 435 -18.97 -4.71 -8.90
N ALA A 436 -18.50 -3.50 -8.58
CA ALA A 436 -18.24 -2.46 -9.57
C ALA A 436 -17.20 -2.88 -10.62
N TRP A 437 -16.30 -3.79 -10.29
CA TRP A 437 -15.29 -4.37 -11.19
C TRP A 437 -15.78 -5.61 -11.96
N SER A 438 -16.91 -6.18 -11.57
CA SER A 438 -17.46 -7.37 -12.21
C SER A 438 -18.15 -7.04 -13.54
N LYS A 439 -18.38 -8.08 -14.36
CA LYS A 439 -19.16 -7.96 -15.62
C LYS A 439 -20.61 -7.52 -15.38
N ASP A 440 -21.16 -7.82 -14.20
CA ASP A 440 -22.53 -7.50 -13.80
C ASP A 440 -22.64 -6.15 -13.09
N ALA A 441 -21.61 -5.30 -13.19
CA ALA A 441 -21.56 -3.99 -12.56
C ALA A 441 -22.68 -3.08 -13.06
N ARG A 442 -23.48 -2.55 -12.12
CA ARG A 442 -24.56 -1.60 -12.38
C ARG A 442 -24.05 -0.17 -12.20
N GLN A 443 -24.80 0.80 -12.77
CA GLN A 443 -24.46 2.22 -12.57
C GLN A 443 -24.34 2.59 -11.08
N LYS A 444 -25.26 2.10 -10.25
CA LYS A 444 -25.25 2.30 -8.80
C LYS A 444 -23.93 1.82 -8.13
N ASP A 445 -23.34 0.75 -8.62
CA ASP A 445 -22.09 0.22 -8.07
C ASP A 445 -20.90 1.13 -8.44
N ARG A 446 -20.91 1.69 -9.66
CA ARG A 446 -19.92 2.68 -10.14
C ARG A 446 -20.08 4.03 -9.43
N ASP A 447 -21.31 4.47 -9.18
CA ASP A 447 -21.60 5.68 -8.40
C ASP A 447 -21.07 5.54 -6.96
N PHE A 448 -21.14 4.33 -6.38
CA PHE A 448 -20.63 4.08 -5.04
C PHE A 448 -19.11 4.20 -4.93
N MET A 449 -18.35 3.91 -6.00
CA MET A 449 -16.91 4.14 -6.04
C MET A 449 -16.58 5.63 -5.85
N TRP A 450 -17.35 6.51 -6.50
CA TRP A 450 -17.20 7.96 -6.30
C TRP A 450 -17.57 8.37 -4.88
N TYR A 451 -18.65 7.80 -4.29
CA TYR A 451 -19.00 8.05 -2.89
C TYR A 451 -17.87 7.64 -1.93
N LEU A 452 -17.24 6.50 -2.15
CA LEU A 452 -16.11 6.05 -1.34
C LEU A 452 -14.91 7.01 -1.41
N TRP A 453 -14.72 7.67 -2.55
CA TRP A 453 -13.69 8.69 -2.73
C TRP A 453 -13.88 9.92 -1.83
N CYS A 454 -15.08 10.47 -1.73
CA CYS A 454 -15.29 11.81 -1.21
C CYS A 454 -16.40 11.97 -0.16
N GLY A 455 -17.08 10.88 0.25
CA GLY A 455 -18.18 10.93 1.21
C GLY A 455 -17.70 11.14 2.65
N ARG A 456 -18.35 12.02 3.42
CA ARG A 456 -18.03 12.26 4.84
C ARG A 456 -18.14 10.99 5.69
N LYS A 457 -19.05 10.08 5.34
CA LYS A 457 -19.24 8.79 6.01
C LYS A 457 -18.55 7.63 5.27
N SER A 458 -17.73 7.93 4.27
CA SER A 458 -16.91 6.91 3.63
C SER A 458 -15.83 6.41 4.59
N PRO A 459 -15.62 5.09 4.71
CA PRO A 459 -14.54 4.56 5.56
C PRO A 459 -13.14 4.84 5.00
N LEU A 460 -13.03 5.24 3.73
CA LEU A 460 -11.76 5.57 3.10
C LEU A 460 -11.42 7.05 3.21
N SER A 461 -12.40 7.94 3.10
CA SER A 461 -12.19 9.39 3.15
C SER A 461 -12.53 10.00 4.51
N GLY A 462 -13.74 9.73 5.02
CA GLY A 462 -14.23 10.32 6.27
C GLY A 462 -14.21 11.85 6.28
N ARG A 463 -14.27 12.50 5.10
CA ARG A 463 -14.23 13.97 4.96
C ARG A 463 -15.23 14.44 3.91
N ASN A 464 -15.84 15.59 4.15
CA ASN A 464 -16.65 16.28 3.15
C ASN A 464 -15.74 17.13 2.26
N ILE A 465 -15.19 16.51 1.20
CA ILE A 465 -14.22 17.17 0.29
C ILE A 465 -14.90 18.35 -0.41
N LYS A 466 -14.34 19.54 -0.32
CA LYS A 466 -14.83 20.81 -0.84
C LYS A 466 -14.21 21.17 -2.20
N THR A 467 -14.56 20.42 -3.26
CA THR A 467 -13.93 20.57 -4.59
C THR A 467 -14.42 21.83 -5.31
N PHE A 468 -15.72 22.08 -5.33
CA PHE A 468 -16.33 23.24 -5.98
C PHE A 468 -15.89 24.54 -5.31
N GLU A 469 -16.01 24.59 -3.98
CA GLU A 469 -15.68 25.77 -3.18
C GLU A 469 -14.21 26.15 -3.37
N ARG A 470 -13.29 25.20 -3.28
CA ARG A 470 -11.83 25.44 -3.51
C ARG A 470 -11.50 25.82 -4.94
N THR A 471 -12.36 25.50 -5.90
CA THR A 471 -12.14 25.83 -7.30
C THR A 471 -12.57 27.25 -7.62
N TYR A 472 -13.77 27.63 -7.16
CA TYR A 472 -14.42 28.85 -7.60
C TYR A 472 -14.63 29.89 -6.51
N VAL A 473 -14.92 29.52 -5.26
CA VAL A 473 -15.28 30.49 -4.21
C VAL A 473 -14.05 31.21 -3.68
N LEU A 474 -14.14 32.52 -3.50
CA LEU A 474 -13.04 33.36 -3.03
C LEU A 474 -12.87 33.31 -1.49
N ASP A 475 -13.95 33.10 -0.75
CA ASP A 475 -13.89 33.02 0.71
C ASP A 475 -13.37 31.64 1.16
N GLU A 476 -12.15 31.63 1.71
CA GLU A 476 -11.47 30.42 2.17
C GLU A 476 -12.19 29.73 3.36
N ASN A 477 -13.08 30.43 4.08
CA ASN A 477 -13.88 29.81 5.13
C ASN A 477 -14.81 28.72 4.59
N THR A 478 -15.24 28.84 3.33
CA THR A 478 -16.05 27.82 2.64
C THR A 478 -15.26 26.56 2.29
N TRP A 479 -13.94 26.61 2.31
CA TRP A 479 -13.04 25.50 1.96
C TRP A 479 -12.82 24.50 3.08
N VAL A 480 -13.38 24.78 4.29
CA VAL A 480 -13.22 23.92 5.45
C VAL A 480 -13.94 22.60 5.24
N GLU A 481 -13.18 21.52 5.22
CA GLU A 481 -13.70 20.15 5.08
C GLU A 481 -14.07 19.58 6.44
N GLN A 482 -15.36 19.33 6.64
CA GLN A 482 -15.84 18.68 7.85
C GLN A 482 -15.39 17.21 7.86
N SER A 483 -14.68 16.83 8.91
CA SER A 483 -14.26 15.44 9.13
C SER A 483 -15.36 14.64 9.81
N ASN A 484 -15.31 13.31 9.65
CA ASN A 484 -16.11 12.38 10.45
C ASN A 484 -15.73 12.51 11.94
N PRO A 485 -16.66 12.36 12.89
CA PRO A 485 -16.35 12.39 14.32
C PRO A 485 -15.27 11.40 14.76
N TYR A 486 -14.99 10.34 13.98
CA TYR A 486 -13.84 9.45 14.20
C TYR A 486 -12.56 10.23 14.49
N TYR A 487 -12.23 11.26 13.70
CA TYR A 487 -11.01 12.06 13.87
C TYR A 487 -11.00 12.95 15.12
N LYS A 488 -12.14 13.09 15.79
CA LYS A 488 -12.24 13.74 17.10
C LYS A 488 -11.96 12.74 18.23
N PHE A 489 -12.46 11.50 18.11
CA PHE A 489 -12.45 10.51 19.19
C PHE A 489 -11.32 9.48 19.10
N TYR A 490 -10.62 9.35 17.97
CA TYR A 490 -9.61 8.32 17.73
C TYR A 490 -8.33 8.45 18.61
N HIS A 491 -8.25 9.53 19.42
CA HIS A 491 -7.24 9.69 20.46
C HIS A 491 -7.60 8.98 21.78
N GLU A 492 -8.85 8.54 21.92
CA GLU A 492 -9.34 7.92 23.14
C GLU A 492 -9.15 6.41 23.08
N GLU A 493 -8.43 5.85 24.05
CA GLU A 493 -8.17 4.41 24.14
C GLU A 493 -9.45 3.57 24.14
N LYS A 494 -10.50 4.02 24.88
CA LYS A 494 -11.78 3.32 24.92
C LYS A 494 -12.45 3.20 23.55
N VAL A 495 -12.32 4.22 22.69
CA VAL A 495 -12.89 4.23 21.34
C VAL A 495 -12.10 3.29 20.43
N CYS A 496 -10.77 3.31 20.51
CA CYS A 496 -9.93 2.37 19.79
C CYS A 496 -10.22 0.92 20.21
N ASN A 497 -10.39 0.64 21.51
CA ASN A 497 -10.76 -0.68 22.01
C ASN A 497 -12.18 -1.09 21.54
N MET A 498 -13.14 -0.18 21.51
CA MET A 498 -14.47 -0.46 20.95
C MET A 498 -14.37 -0.89 19.48
N ILE A 499 -13.56 -0.19 18.68
CA ILE A 499 -13.33 -0.54 17.27
C ILE A 499 -12.64 -1.90 17.17
N LEU A 500 -11.58 -2.15 17.93
CA LEU A 500 -10.87 -3.44 17.93
C LEU A 500 -11.83 -4.59 18.28
N HIS A 501 -12.68 -4.42 19.30
CA HIS A 501 -13.66 -5.42 19.72
C HIS A 501 -14.71 -5.70 18.63
N GLU A 502 -15.15 -4.67 17.89
CA GLU A 502 -16.05 -4.82 16.73
C GLU A 502 -15.47 -5.74 15.66
N PHE A 503 -14.14 -5.74 15.51
CA PHE A 503 -13.43 -6.62 14.57
C PHE A 503 -12.98 -7.93 15.21
N GLY A 504 -13.35 -8.22 16.47
CA GLY A 504 -13.03 -9.48 17.17
C GLY A 504 -11.64 -9.52 17.79
N LEU A 505 -11.01 -8.37 17.99
CA LEU A 505 -9.69 -8.24 18.62
C LEU A 505 -9.83 -7.76 20.06
N TYR A 506 -9.53 -8.64 21.00
CA TYR A 506 -9.72 -8.42 22.46
C TYR A 506 -8.40 -8.40 23.24
N SER A 507 -7.26 -8.58 22.55
CA SER A 507 -5.94 -8.58 23.21
C SER A 507 -5.50 -7.17 23.57
N GLU A 508 -4.85 -7.03 24.73
CA GLU A 508 -4.19 -5.78 25.10
C GLU A 508 -3.06 -5.37 24.14
N SER A 509 -2.45 -6.35 23.46
CA SER A 509 -1.42 -6.13 22.43
C SER A 509 -1.99 -5.92 21.01
N SER A 510 -3.30 -5.71 20.87
CA SER A 510 -3.91 -5.39 19.57
C SER A 510 -3.85 -3.90 19.29
N HIS A 511 -3.51 -3.57 18.05
CA HIS A 511 -3.41 -2.19 17.58
C HIS A 511 -4.25 -1.96 16.33
N ILE A 512 -4.66 -0.70 16.15
CA ILE A 512 -5.17 -0.16 14.89
C ILE A 512 -3.97 0.47 14.18
N ILE A 513 -3.78 0.15 12.90
CA ILE A 513 -2.76 0.75 12.04
C ILE A 513 -3.48 1.41 10.86
N ASN A 514 -3.36 2.74 10.71
CA ASN A 514 -3.98 3.47 9.62
C ASN A 514 -3.09 4.56 9.01
N GLY A 515 -3.55 5.13 7.86
CA GLY A 515 -2.92 6.22 7.12
C GLY A 515 -3.82 7.44 6.98
N HIS A 516 -3.91 7.98 5.76
CA HIS A 516 -4.84 9.02 5.29
C HIS A 516 -4.69 10.42 5.89
N THR A 517 -4.32 10.55 7.14
CA THR A 517 -4.17 11.85 7.80
C THR A 517 -2.72 12.06 8.18
N PRO A 518 -1.99 12.93 7.44
CA PRO A 518 -0.58 13.17 7.69
C PRO A 518 -0.31 13.62 9.13
N VAL A 519 0.64 12.96 9.78
CA VAL A 519 1.10 13.32 11.13
C VAL A 519 1.98 14.57 11.02
N ARG A 520 1.51 15.68 11.57
CA ARG A 520 2.21 16.98 11.54
C ARG A 520 3.22 17.08 12.69
N THR A 521 4.36 16.38 12.54
CA THR A 521 5.40 16.38 13.58
C THR A 521 5.96 17.78 13.84
N SER A 522 5.99 18.66 12.82
CA SER A 522 6.33 20.08 12.97
C SER A 522 5.41 20.85 13.92
N LYS A 523 4.19 20.33 14.17
CA LYS A 523 3.22 20.87 15.14
C LYS A 523 3.14 20.06 16.44
N GLY A 524 4.05 19.11 16.65
CA GLY A 524 4.10 18.27 17.84
C GLY A 524 3.12 17.09 17.83
N GLU A 525 2.50 16.76 16.68
CA GLU A 525 1.69 15.54 16.56
C GLU A 525 2.58 14.30 16.58
N HIS A 526 2.09 13.22 17.18
CA HIS A 526 2.80 11.96 17.32
C HIS A 526 2.04 10.83 16.58
N PRO A 527 2.75 9.89 15.91
CA PRO A 527 2.13 8.77 15.21
C PRO A 527 1.46 7.77 16.16
N VAL A 528 1.97 7.62 17.38
CA VAL A 528 1.40 6.73 18.40
C VAL A 528 0.35 7.48 19.20
N ARG A 529 -0.88 6.99 19.22
CA ARG A 529 -2.05 7.63 19.84
C ARG A 529 -2.81 6.63 20.72
N ALA A 530 -3.74 7.14 21.53
CA ALA A 530 -4.63 6.32 22.36
C ALA A 530 -3.86 5.27 23.22
N ASN A 531 -2.81 5.70 23.91
CA ASN A 531 -1.93 4.83 24.70
C ASN A 531 -1.35 3.63 23.89
N GLY A 532 -1.00 3.86 22.62
CA GLY A 532 -0.46 2.82 21.75
C GLY A 532 -1.51 2.03 20.97
N LYS A 533 -2.80 2.17 21.26
CA LYS A 533 -3.86 1.42 20.54
C LYS A 533 -4.04 1.84 19.09
N LEU A 534 -3.61 3.06 18.71
CA LEU A 534 -3.66 3.57 17.35
C LEU A 534 -2.29 4.03 16.89
N LEU A 535 -1.85 3.50 15.76
CA LEU A 535 -0.61 3.84 15.07
C LEU A 535 -0.94 4.46 13.71
N VAL A 536 -0.75 5.78 13.58
CA VAL A 536 -0.99 6.52 12.35
C VAL A 536 0.32 6.60 11.57
N ILE A 537 0.41 5.93 10.43
CA ILE A 537 1.67 5.80 9.68
C ILE A 537 1.75 6.67 8.42
N ASP A 538 0.81 7.60 8.23
CA ASP A 538 0.94 8.63 7.18
C ASP A 538 1.97 9.67 7.60
N GLY A 539 3.17 9.54 7.06
CA GLY A 539 4.29 10.46 7.28
C GLY A 539 4.44 11.52 6.19
N GLY A 540 3.54 11.53 5.20
CA GLY A 540 3.58 12.46 4.08
C GLY A 540 4.74 12.21 3.11
N PHE A 541 4.79 11.05 2.47
CA PHE A 541 5.77 10.73 1.42
C PHE A 541 5.80 11.78 0.30
N CYS A 542 4.63 12.33 -0.03
CA CYS A 542 4.53 13.36 -1.06
C CYS A 542 5.30 14.64 -0.69
N LYS A 543 6.16 15.10 -1.59
CA LYS A 543 7.01 16.29 -1.41
C LYS A 543 6.26 17.54 -0.97
N SER A 544 4.99 17.68 -1.39
CA SER A 544 4.13 18.80 -0.99
C SER A 544 3.84 18.85 0.52
N TYR A 545 3.94 17.73 1.21
CA TYR A 545 3.68 17.64 2.66
C TYR A 545 4.92 17.84 3.54
N HIS A 546 6.15 17.68 3.01
CA HIS A 546 7.39 17.72 3.80
C HIS A 546 7.51 18.97 4.69
N LYS A 547 7.00 20.13 4.20
CA LYS A 547 7.00 21.38 5.00
C LYS A 547 6.07 21.33 6.20
N THR A 548 4.99 20.55 6.14
CA THR A 548 3.99 20.45 7.21
C THR A 548 4.22 19.25 8.11
N THR A 549 4.65 18.13 7.57
CA THR A 549 4.97 16.92 8.34
C THR A 549 6.34 17.00 9.01
N GLY A 550 7.32 17.64 8.39
CA GLY A 550 8.70 17.69 8.88
C GLY A 550 9.50 16.41 8.59
N ILE A 551 8.90 15.42 7.95
CA ILE A 551 9.49 14.13 7.56
C ILE A 551 8.96 13.72 6.18
N ALA A 552 9.47 12.64 5.65
CA ALA A 552 9.11 12.11 4.33
C ALA A 552 8.62 10.65 4.38
N GLY A 553 7.89 10.27 5.41
CA GLY A 553 7.25 8.97 5.53
C GLY A 553 7.57 8.24 6.83
N TYR A 554 6.74 7.25 7.13
CA TYR A 554 6.95 6.29 8.21
C TYR A 554 7.06 4.87 7.67
N THR A 555 7.85 4.03 8.35
CA THR A 555 7.71 2.58 8.29
C THR A 555 7.48 2.06 9.71
N LEU A 556 6.37 1.36 9.93
CA LEU A 556 6.17 0.58 11.12
C LEU A 556 6.79 -0.80 10.90
N ILE A 557 7.53 -1.31 11.88
CA ILE A 557 8.20 -2.61 11.83
C ILE A 557 7.72 -3.43 13.01
N PHE A 558 7.08 -4.56 12.72
CA PHE A 558 6.65 -5.53 13.71
C PHE A 558 7.44 -6.83 13.55
N ASN A 559 8.27 -7.16 14.53
CA ASN A 559 9.10 -8.36 14.52
C ASN A 559 8.92 -9.17 15.81
N SER A 560 9.77 -10.16 16.04
CA SER A 560 9.68 -11.03 17.24
C SER A 560 9.99 -10.33 18.55
N HIS A 561 10.47 -9.10 18.56
CA HIS A 561 10.77 -8.31 19.76
C HIS A 561 9.73 -7.22 20.06
N GLY A 562 8.75 -7.02 19.18
CA GLY A 562 7.70 -6.03 19.33
C GLY A 562 7.60 -5.08 18.14
N ILE A 563 7.07 -3.88 18.40
CA ILE A 563 6.74 -2.88 17.39
C ILE A 563 7.64 -1.66 17.55
N ARG A 564 8.20 -1.18 16.43
CA ARG A 564 8.92 0.09 16.34
C ARG A 564 8.48 0.88 15.10
N ILE A 565 8.53 2.19 15.19
CA ILE A 565 8.27 3.08 14.07
C ILE A 565 9.56 3.78 13.65
N LYS A 566 9.80 3.84 12.34
CA LYS A 566 10.89 4.62 11.75
C LYS A 566 10.32 5.79 10.98
N SER A 567 10.78 7.00 11.31
CA SER A 567 10.53 8.22 10.54
C SER A 567 11.69 8.47 9.58
N HIS A 568 11.38 8.68 8.31
CA HIS A 568 12.36 8.90 7.24
C HIS A 568 12.47 10.39 6.91
N GLN A 569 13.70 10.88 6.71
CA GLN A 569 13.94 12.21 6.15
C GLN A 569 13.73 12.18 4.61
N PRO A 570 13.57 13.34 3.95
CA PRO A 570 13.44 13.38 2.51
C PRO A 570 14.62 12.70 1.80
N PHE A 571 14.31 11.75 0.93
CA PHE A 571 15.30 11.08 0.09
C PHE A 571 15.85 12.06 -0.96
N GLN A 572 17.16 12.14 -1.10
CA GLN A 572 17.79 13.08 -2.03
C GLN A 572 17.69 12.58 -3.47
N SER A 573 18.36 11.47 -3.78
CA SER A 573 18.28 10.80 -5.07
C SER A 573 19.02 9.45 -5.03
N VAL A 574 18.72 8.57 -5.98
CA VAL A 574 19.46 7.32 -6.19
C VAL A 574 20.93 7.62 -6.57
N TYR A 575 21.16 8.70 -7.33
CA TYR A 575 22.52 9.12 -7.71
C TYR A 575 23.38 9.45 -6.48
N ALA A 576 22.86 10.25 -5.55
CA ALA A 576 23.57 10.59 -4.30
C ALA A 576 23.83 9.35 -3.43
N ALA A 577 22.86 8.43 -3.37
CA ALA A 577 23.04 7.17 -2.65
C ALA A 577 24.14 6.29 -3.23
N LEU A 578 24.29 6.25 -4.55
CA LEU A 578 25.31 5.47 -5.24
C LEU A 578 26.71 6.08 -5.13
N GLU A 579 26.85 7.37 -5.41
CA GLU A 579 28.15 8.06 -5.48
C GLU A 579 28.74 8.33 -4.08
N GLU A 580 27.90 8.69 -3.11
CA GLU A 580 28.33 9.08 -1.78
C GLU A 580 28.10 7.97 -0.74
N ASN A 581 27.57 6.81 -1.12
CA ASN A 581 27.13 5.72 -0.25
C ASN A 581 26.16 6.16 0.87
N LYS A 582 25.39 7.25 0.64
CA LYS A 582 24.48 7.81 1.63
C LYS A 582 23.15 7.07 1.64
N ASP A 583 22.76 6.60 2.81
CA ASP A 583 21.41 6.08 3.07
C ASP A 583 20.47 7.23 3.47
N ILE A 584 19.16 6.97 3.44
CA ILE A 584 18.15 7.87 3.95
C ILE A 584 18.29 7.99 5.47
N GLU A 585 18.36 9.21 5.97
CA GLU A 585 18.38 9.42 7.42
C GLU A 585 17.04 9.00 8.02
N SER A 586 17.10 8.17 9.06
CA SER A 586 15.90 7.66 9.72
C SER A 586 16.09 7.64 11.23
N LYS A 587 15.01 8.01 11.95
CA LYS A 587 14.96 7.88 13.41
C LYS A 587 14.06 6.72 13.78
N SER A 588 14.55 5.85 14.66
CA SER A 588 13.79 4.71 15.17
C SER A 588 13.25 5.01 16.56
N GLU A 589 11.97 4.76 16.77
CA GLU A 589 11.31 4.88 18.06
C GLU A 589 10.63 3.56 18.39
N LEU A 590 10.79 3.10 19.63
CA LEU A 590 10.18 1.90 20.15
C LEU A 590 8.74 2.21 20.58
N VAL A 591 7.77 1.49 20.01
CA VAL A 591 6.35 1.62 20.35
C VAL A 591 5.99 0.62 21.45
N GLU A 592 6.35 -0.64 21.23
CA GLU A 592 6.07 -1.73 22.17
C GLU A 592 7.22 -2.74 22.18
N THR A 593 7.57 -3.23 23.37
CA THR A 593 8.54 -4.32 23.54
C THR A 593 7.85 -5.52 24.17
N GLU A 594 7.97 -6.65 23.52
CA GLU A 594 7.50 -7.90 24.06
C GLU A 594 8.42 -8.40 25.19
N LYS A 595 7.81 -8.81 26.31
CA LYS A 595 8.56 -9.36 27.46
C LYS A 595 9.24 -10.67 27.09
N GLU A 596 8.54 -11.51 26.32
CA GLU A 596 9.04 -12.73 25.73
C GLU A 596 9.05 -12.59 24.21
N ARG A 597 10.04 -13.17 23.57
CA ARG A 597 10.17 -13.12 22.12
C ARG A 597 8.98 -13.80 21.44
N LEU A 598 8.26 -13.08 20.57
CA LEU A 598 7.17 -13.65 19.78
C LEU A 598 7.68 -14.75 18.85
N MET A 599 6.98 -15.87 18.85
CA MET A 599 7.28 -17.04 18.03
C MET A 599 6.21 -17.24 16.97
N VAL A 600 6.46 -18.12 16.01
CA VAL A 600 5.47 -18.48 14.98
C VAL A 600 4.16 -18.94 15.60
N ARG A 601 4.20 -19.69 16.72
CA ARG A 601 3.00 -20.15 17.45
C ARG A 601 2.06 -19.02 17.89
N ASP A 602 2.55 -17.78 17.99
CA ASP A 602 1.81 -16.61 18.46
C ASP A 602 1.19 -15.81 17.29
N THR A 603 1.43 -16.24 16.05
CA THR A 603 0.95 -15.61 14.80
C THR A 603 -0.28 -16.32 14.24
N ASP A 604 -0.94 -15.66 13.26
CA ASP A 604 -2.07 -16.28 12.53
C ASP A 604 -1.64 -17.51 11.72
N SER A 605 -0.41 -17.51 11.19
CA SER A 605 0.18 -18.71 10.58
C SER A 605 0.37 -19.83 11.60
N GLY A 606 0.77 -19.50 12.82
CA GLY A 606 0.92 -20.46 13.91
C GLY A 606 -0.41 -21.08 14.35
N LYS A 607 -1.51 -20.30 14.34
CA LYS A 607 -2.86 -20.84 14.61
C LYS A 607 -3.23 -21.91 13.58
N LYS A 608 -3.02 -21.63 12.27
CA LYS A 608 -3.27 -22.61 11.20
C LYS A 608 -2.39 -23.86 11.35
N ILE A 609 -1.10 -23.69 11.67
CA ILE A 609 -0.20 -24.82 11.90
C ILE A 609 -0.69 -25.68 13.08
N LYS A 610 -1.21 -25.09 14.15
CA LYS A 610 -1.80 -25.86 15.27
C LYS A 610 -3.03 -26.66 14.83
N GLU A 611 -3.92 -26.04 14.04
CA GLU A 611 -5.09 -26.73 13.44
C GLU A 611 -4.65 -27.90 12.55
N ASP A 612 -3.62 -27.70 11.71
CA ASP A 612 -3.04 -28.77 10.88
C ASP A 612 -2.44 -29.90 11.72
N ILE A 613 -1.72 -29.58 12.80
CA ILE A 613 -1.17 -30.57 13.74
C ILE A 613 -2.29 -31.38 14.41
N ASP A 614 -3.36 -30.73 14.81
CA ASP A 614 -4.49 -31.43 15.47
C ASP A 614 -5.21 -32.35 14.48
N GLY A 615 -5.42 -31.93 13.22
CA GLY A 615 -5.93 -32.81 12.16
C GLY A 615 -5.00 -34.01 11.89
N LEU A 616 -3.69 -33.78 11.83
CA LEU A 616 -2.72 -34.87 11.65
C LEU A 616 -2.68 -35.84 12.83
N LYS A 617 -2.86 -35.37 14.06
CA LYS A 617 -2.97 -36.26 15.24
C LYS A 617 -4.21 -37.12 15.16
N MET A 618 -5.34 -36.56 14.68
CA MET A 618 -6.56 -37.36 14.46
C MET A 618 -6.32 -38.46 13.42
N LEU A 619 -5.65 -38.13 12.30
CA LEU A 619 -5.31 -39.10 11.26
C LEU A 619 -4.35 -40.20 11.80
N LEU A 620 -3.33 -39.79 12.57
CA LEU A 620 -2.40 -40.75 13.19
C LEU A 620 -3.12 -41.75 14.12
N GLN A 621 -4.10 -41.25 14.88
CA GLN A 621 -4.91 -42.09 15.75
C GLN A 621 -5.80 -43.05 14.94
N ALA A 622 -6.40 -42.58 13.84
CA ALA A 622 -7.20 -43.40 12.94
C ALA A 622 -6.37 -44.53 12.28
N TYR A 623 -5.15 -44.28 11.85
CA TYR A 623 -4.22 -45.31 11.36
C TYR A 623 -3.91 -46.35 12.47
N ARG A 624 -3.61 -45.93 13.70
CA ARG A 624 -3.30 -46.80 14.83
C ARG A 624 -4.50 -47.65 15.28
N ASN A 625 -5.71 -47.14 15.09
CA ASN A 625 -6.94 -47.89 15.38
C ASN A 625 -7.31 -48.86 14.26
N GLY A 626 -6.70 -48.77 13.05
CA GLY A 626 -7.06 -49.56 11.89
C GLY A 626 -8.30 -49.06 11.14
N ASP A 627 -8.69 -47.79 11.37
CA ASP A 627 -9.83 -47.17 10.70
C ASP A 627 -9.53 -46.84 9.22
N PHE A 628 -8.26 -46.80 8.84
CA PHE A 628 -7.77 -46.66 7.45
C PHE A 628 -6.74 -47.77 7.18
N GLU A 629 -6.91 -48.50 6.07
CA GLU A 629 -5.89 -49.41 5.55
C GLU A 629 -4.68 -48.64 5.04
N ILE A 630 -3.46 -49.04 5.45
CA ILE A 630 -2.17 -48.47 5.05
C ILE A 630 -1.76 -49.03 3.68
#